data_33d9a67ed27372ef5f295b3278b22c16
#
_entry.id   33d9a67ed27372ef5f295b3278b22c16
#
_cell.length_a   1.000
_cell.length_b   1.000
_cell.length_c   1.000
_cell.angle_alpha   90.00
_cell.angle_beta   90.00
_cell.angle_gamma   90.00
#
_symmetry.space_group_name_H-M   'P 1'
#
loop_
_entity.id
_entity.type
_entity.pdbx_description
1 polymer ?
#
loop_
_entity_poly.entity_id
_entity_poly.type
_entity_poly.pdbx_seq_one_letter_code
_entity_poly.pdbx_strand_id
1 'polypeptide(L)'
;MNPAHSERTPPRLHGRRLYFAVAAISLGTMLTIIDGAIATVALPTIARDLHVDNSSAVLVVTVYQLVLVMALLPFSALGDRIGLKRLYQGGQIVFTIATVLCFFAHSLGFLLVVRALQATGAAASLSVMAAMIRRVYPAKHLGRGLGLNNVMGSVSGALAPTAGGLILAVAPWPWVFATAAPFAVLSILLGRWALPDVAPRPGRYNLAGAMLNMATFGLVIAGLEALVHGNSPVVSGAIVAIGLIFGVILVMHERREEFPILPVDLLSRPVLALSVSGAFIAFFASQMLTLSLPFRLQHGFGFAPSEVGAMLAPWPLTTMVIAPLAGSLSDRYPAGLLGGIGMVIATAALLLLAFLPAHPTYFDIGWRMSLCGAGFGLFLSPNARLIVGSAPRDRAASAGGLVSTTRLVGQTTGATGIAAMLALGVGATPFPALFAAGLTILACLFSVSRLQPSLRNPTARETSVAQPGSHGDVGAA
;
A
#
# COMPACT_ATOMS: atom_id res chain seq x y z
N MET A 1 48.04 2.86 2.79
CA MET A 1 47.50 2.59 4.13
C MET A 1 46.95 3.90 4.64
N ASN A 2 45.66 4.09 4.63
CA ASN A 2 44.99 5.25 5.23
C ASN A 2 43.98 4.72 6.27
N PRO A 3 44.20 4.96 7.55
CA PRO A 3 43.39 4.35 8.60
C PRO A 3 42.14 5.18 8.86
N ALA A 4 41.05 4.46 9.04
CA ALA A 4 39.94 4.88 9.87
C ALA A 4 38.96 5.92 9.27
N HIS A 5 38.11 5.51 8.35
CA HIS A 5 36.71 5.88 8.51
C HIS A 5 36.09 4.93 9.55
N SER A 6 36.38 5.18 10.82
CA SER A 6 35.59 4.62 11.90
C SER A 6 34.14 5.09 11.67
N GLU A 7 33.28 4.19 11.21
CA GLU A 7 31.83 4.38 11.29
C GLU A 7 31.51 4.69 12.76
N ARG A 8 31.40 5.97 13.10
CA ARG A 8 30.87 6.40 14.39
C ARG A 8 29.45 5.86 14.47
N THR A 9 29.30 4.72 15.10
CA THR A 9 28.00 4.17 15.43
C THR A 9 27.23 5.27 16.14
N PRO A 10 26.11 5.76 15.60
CA PRO A 10 25.40 6.88 16.21
C PRO A 10 25.00 6.48 17.63
N PRO A 11 25.03 7.43 18.60
CA PRO A 11 24.72 7.13 19.98
C PRO A 11 23.36 6.48 20.09
N ARG A 12 23.32 5.29 20.66
CA ARG A 12 22.08 4.52 20.85
C ARG A 12 21.15 5.33 21.73
N LEU A 13 19.92 5.52 21.28
CA LEU A 13 18.91 6.20 22.10
C LEU A 13 18.53 5.29 23.29
N HIS A 14 18.49 5.88 24.50
CA HIS A 14 18.12 5.19 25.73
C HIS A 14 17.09 6.00 26.51
N GLY A 15 16.35 5.33 27.38
CA GLY A 15 15.39 5.95 28.28
C GLY A 15 14.31 6.79 27.59
N ARG A 16 13.98 7.94 28.16
CA ARG A 16 12.88 8.81 27.70
C ARG A 16 13.01 9.22 26.23
N ARG A 17 14.22 9.47 25.74
CA ARG A 17 14.43 9.88 24.34
C ARG A 17 14.05 8.78 23.35
N LEU A 18 14.30 7.51 23.69
CA LEU A 18 13.84 6.37 22.88
C LEU A 18 12.32 6.33 22.80
N TYR A 19 11.61 6.46 23.93
CA TYR A 19 10.14 6.44 23.95
C TYR A 19 9.53 7.56 23.11
N PHE A 20 10.05 8.78 23.21
CA PHE A 20 9.57 9.91 22.42
C PHE A 20 9.89 9.78 20.93
N ALA A 21 11.03 9.20 20.56
CA ALA A 21 11.36 8.92 19.17
C ALA A 21 10.41 7.88 18.58
N VAL A 22 10.11 6.82 19.34
CA VAL A 22 9.12 5.79 18.95
C VAL A 22 7.74 6.40 18.81
N ALA A 23 7.31 7.20 19.79
CA ALA A 23 6.01 7.87 19.75
C ALA A 23 5.87 8.80 18.53
N ALA A 24 6.91 9.58 18.20
CA ALA A 24 6.92 10.44 17.02
C ALA A 24 6.73 9.64 15.72
N ILE A 25 7.48 8.55 15.54
CA ILE A 25 7.37 7.69 14.34
C ILE A 25 6.00 7.01 14.28
N SER A 26 5.52 6.47 15.40
CA SER A 26 4.22 5.81 15.47
C SER A 26 3.07 6.76 15.16
N LEU A 27 3.08 7.98 15.71
CA LEU A 27 2.10 9.02 15.38
C LEU A 27 2.13 9.36 13.88
N GLY A 28 3.32 9.54 13.29
CA GLY A 28 3.45 9.79 11.86
C GLY A 28 2.88 8.67 10.99
N THR A 29 3.09 7.40 11.39
CA THR A 29 2.49 6.24 10.71
C THR A 29 0.97 6.26 10.84
N MET A 30 0.46 6.43 12.06
CA MET A 30 -0.98 6.48 12.34
C MET A 30 -1.66 7.55 11.49
N LEU A 31 -1.12 8.77 11.48
CA LEU A 31 -1.67 9.90 10.73
C LEU A 31 -1.79 9.59 9.24
N THR A 32 -0.74 9.07 8.62
CA THR A 32 -0.74 8.77 7.19
C THR A 32 -1.74 7.68 6.83
N ILE A 33 -1.88 6.65 7.69
CA ILE A 33 -2.80 5.53 7.46
C ILE A 33 -4.24 5.95 7.72
N ILE A 34 -4.49 6.69 8.81
CA ILE A 34 -5.83 7.22 9.12
C ILE A 34 -6.29 8.13 8.00
N ASP A 35 -5.46 9.09 7.58
CA ASP A 35 -5.80 10.05 6.53
C ASP A 35 -6.15 9.36 5.19
N GLY A 36 -5.40 8.34 4.81
CA GLY A 36 -5.69 7.56 3.60
C GLY A 36 -6.99 6.76 3.67
N ALA A 37 -7.35 6.25 4.85
CA ALA A 37 -8.53 5.41 5.04
C ALA A 37 -9.80 6.19 5.41
N ILE A 38 -9.68 7.25 6.19
CA ILE A 38 -10.81 8.04 6.70
C ILE A 38 -11.60 8.72 5.58
N ALA A 39 -10.90 9.14 4.52
CA ALA A 39 -11.49 9.78 3.35
C ALA A 39 -12.55 8.89 2.65
N THR A 40 -12.39 7.56 2.69
CA THR A 40 -13.26 6.63 1.94
C THR A 40 -14.73 6.70 2.38
N VAL A 41 -14.98 6.88 3.67
CA VAL A 41 -16.34 7.01 4.22
C VAL A 41 -16.95 8.39 3.90
N ALA A 42 -16.10 9.41 3.72
CA ALA A 42 -16.52 10.77 3.43
C ALA A 42 -16.83 11.00 1.94
N LEU A 43 -16.38 10.13 1.02
CA LEU A 43 -16.53 10.33 -0.43
C LEU A 43 -17.97 10.65 -0.87
N PRO A 44 -19.02 9.91 -0.46
CA PRO A 44 -20.39 10.24 -0.84
C PRO A 44 -20.86 11.59 -0.33
N THR A 45 -20.42 11.98 0.88
CA THR A 45 -20.73 13.29 1.47
C THR A 45 -20.01 14.42 0.73
N ILE A 46 -18.72 14.23 0.39
CA ILE A 46 -17.92 15.17 -0.40
C ILE A 46 -18.55 15.38 -1.78
N ALA A 47 -18.96 14.28 -2.46
CA ALA A 47 -19.62 14.35 -3.77
C ALA A 47 -20.85 15.22 -3.72
N ARG A 48 -21.71 15.01 -2.72
CA ARG A 48 -22.94 15.79 -2.53
C ARG A 48 -22.67 17.25 -2.20
N ASP A 49 -21.77 17.53 -1.27
CA ASP A 49 -21.52 18.90 -0.77
C ASP A 49 -20.76 19.77 -1.78
N LEU A 50 -19.87 19.17 -2.60
CA LEU A 50 -19.18 19.85 -3.68
C LEU A 50 -19.93 19.82 -5.03
N HIS A 51 -21.13 19.22 -5.06
CA HIS A 51 -21.96 19.09 -6.26
C HIS A 51 -21.24 18.45 -7.44
N VAL A 52 -20.48 17.39 -7.18
CA VAL A 52 -19.75 16.60 -8.19
C VAL A 52 -20.28 15.16 -8.24
N ASP A 53 -20.05 14.49 -9.34
CA ASP A 53 -20.42 13.09 -9.48
C ASP A 53 -19.53 12.18 -8.59
N ASN A 54 -20.07 11.01 -8.27
CA ASN A 54 -19.41 10.05 -7.38
C ASN A 54 -18.05 9.56 -7.93
N SER A 55 -17.92 9.45 -9.26
CA SER A 55 -16.65 9.08 -9.90
C SER A 55 -15.57 10.12 -9.66
N SER A 56 -15.90 11.41 -9.82
CA SER A 56 -15.01 12.54 -9.55
C SER A 56 -14.60 12.63 -8.08
N ALA A 57 -15.51 12.32 -7.14
CA ALA A 57 -15.17 12.31 -5.71
C ALA A 57 -14.07 11.28 -5.38
N VAL A 58 -13.99 10.14 -6.08
CA VAL A 58 -12.96 9.12 -5.88
C VAL A 58 -11.55 9.68 -6.15
N LEU A 59 -11.43 10.73 -7.01
CA LEU A 59 -10.15 11.41 -7.26
C LEU A 59 -9.47 11.91 -5.97
N VAL A 60 -10.24 12.24 -4.93
CA VAL A 60 -9.71 12.63 -3.61
C VAL A 60 -8.79 11.54 -3.02
N VAL A 61 -9.12 10.28 -3.23
CA VAL A 61 -8.32 9.12 -2.82
C VAL A 61 -7.29 8.76 -3.87
N THR A 62 -7.67 8.74 -5.15
CA THR A 62 -6.78 8.35 -6.25
C THR A 62 -5.56 9.28 -6.36
N VAL A 63 -5.77 10.61 -6.31
CA VAL A 63 -4.66 11.60 -6.39
C VAL A 63 -3.70 11.43 -5.20
N TYR A 64 -4.23 11.22 -3.99
CA TYR A 64 -3.40 10.97 -2.82
C TYR A 64 -2.53 9.70 -2.99
N GLN A 65 -3.14 8.59 -3.39
CA GLN A 65 -2.43 7.33 -3.61
C GLN A 65 -1.44 7.41 -4.78
N LEU A 66 -1.82 8.09 -5.86
CA LEU A 66 -0.96 8.30 -7.02
C LEU A 66 0.32 9.04 -6.64
N VAL A 67 0.20 10.17 -5.94
CA VAL A 67 1.37 10.94 -5.49
C VAL A 67 2.24 10.11 -4.54
N LEU A 68 1.63 9.28 -3.67
CA LEU A 68 2.40 8.34 -2.83
C LEU A 68 3.23 7.36 -3.69
N VAL A 69 2.63 6.74 -4.72
CA VAL A 69 3.35 5.82 -5.63
C VAL A 69 4.49 6.54 -6.35
N MET A 70 4.20 7.72 -6.89
CA MET A 70 5.19 8.51 -7.63
C MET A 70 6.39 8.92 -6.78
N ALA A 71 6.13 9.31 -5.52
CA ALA A 71 7.13 10.01 -4.70
C ALA A 71 7.84 9.11 -3.67
N LEU A 72 7.26 7.95 -3.27
CA LEU A 72 7.78 7.13 -2.19
C LEU A 72 9.23 6.67 -2.43
N LEU A 73 9.51 6.10 -3.60
CA LEU A 73 10.85 5.63 -3.95
C LEU A 73 11.85 6.77 -4.18
N PRO A 74 11.53 7.83 -4.97
CA PRO A 74 12.35 9.03 -5.07
C PRO A 74 12.71 9.65 -3.73
N PHE A 75 11.75 9.79 -2.81
CA PHE A 75 12.02 10.35 -1.49
C PHE A 75 12.86 9.41 -0.60
N SER A 76 12.73 8.09 -0.76
CA SER A 76 13.61 7.16 -0.05
C SER A 76 15.07 7.40 -0.41
N ALA A 77 15.38 7.53 -1.70
CA ALA A 77 16.72 7.85 -2.18
C ALA A 77 17.16 9.28 -1.77
N LEU A 78 16.24 10.24 -1.77
CA LEU A 78 16.51 11.62 -1.33
C LEU A 78 16.83 11.67 0.17
N GLY A 79 16.15 10.86 0.99
CA GLY A 79 16.38 10.78 2.44
C GLY A 79 17.81 10.40 2.81
N ASP A 80 18.46 9.54 2.03
CA ASP A 80 19.86 9.18 2.22
C ASP A 80 20.79 10.37 1.90
N ARG A 81 20.38 11.33 1.07
CA ARG A 81 21.18 12.50 0.63
C ARG A 81 21.03 13.72 1.51
N ILE A 82 19.81 14.07 1.91
CA ILE A 82 19.56 15.28 2.72
C ILE A 82 19.47 15.00 4.22
N GLY A 83 19.40 13.70 4.58
CA GLY A 83 19.27 13.22 5.95
C GLY A 83 17.85 12.78 6.29
N LEU A 84 17.73 11.59 6.89
CA LEU A 84 16.46 10.94 7.20
C LEU A 84 15.54 11.81 8.08
N LYS A 85 16.12 12.44 9.12
CA LYS A 85 15.37 13.32 10.05
C LYS A 85 14.82 14.54 9.34
N ARG A 86 15.62 15.20 8.49
CA ARG A 86 15.21 16.41 7.77
C ARG A 86 14.07 16.10 6.81
N LEU A 87 14.18 15.00 6.06
CA LEU A 87 13.11 14.57 5.14
C LEU A 87 11.84 14.19 5.90
N TYR A 88 11.95 13.42 6.98
CA TYR A 88 10.80 13.05 7.82
C TYR A 88 10.08 14.28 8.38
N GLN A 89 10.82 15.21 9.00
CA GLN A 89 10.25 16.43 9.59
C GLN A 89 9.65 17.36 8.55
N GLY A 90 10.35 17.57 7.43
CA GLY A 90 9.85 18.36 6.31
C GLY A 90 8.56 17.76 5.74
N GLY A 91 8.51 16.43 5.57
CA GLY A 91 7.30 15.72 5.17
C GLY A 91 6.15 15.92 6.12
N GLN A 92 6.37 15.80 7.43
CA GLN A 92 5.33 16.03 8.44
C GLN A 92 4.83 17.49 8.45
N ILE A 93 5.71 18.47 8.23
CA ILE A 93 5.32 19.88 8.13
C ILE A 93 4.43 20.10 6.90
N VAL A 94 4.85 19.62 5.73
CA VAL A 94 4.06 19.72 4.50
C VAL A 94 2.70 19.04 4.65
N PHE A 95 2.68 17.83 5.23
CA PHE A 95 1.45 17.10 5.54
C PHE A 95 0.52 17.90 6.45
N THR A 96 1.04 18.50 7.52
CA THR A 96 0.27 19.29 8.48
C THR A 96 -0.33 20.54 7.83
N ILE A 97 0.46 21.28 7.06
CA ILE A 97 -0.02 22.48 6.33
C ILE A 97 -1.14 22.07 5.36
N ALA A 98 -0.94 21.03 4.56
CA ALA A 98 -1.95 20.54 3.64
C ALA A 98 -3.22 20.07 4.36
N THR A 99 -3.08 19.38 5.50
CA THR A 99 -4.20 18.97 6.35
C THR A 99 -5.06 20.15 6.80
N VAL A 100 -4.43 21.26 7.20
CA VAL A 100 -5.14 22.49 7.56
C VAL A 100 -5.78 23.13 6.34
N LEU A 101 -5.11 23.12 5.18
CA LEU A 101 -5.65 23.66 3.94
C LEU A 101 -6.88 22.89 3.44
N CYS A 102 -7.04 21.59 3.75
CA CYS A 102 -8.26 20.85 3.44
C CYS A 102 -9.51 21.48 4.05
N PHE A 103 -9.37 22.19 5.17
CA PHE A 103 -10.48 22.87 5.83
C PHE A 103 -11.08 24.00 4.98
N PHE A 104 -10.28 24.60 4.11
CA PHE A 104 -10.68 25.69 3.23
C PHE A 104 -11.10 25.21 1.83
N ALA A 105 -11.30 23.91 1.65
CA ALA A 105 -11.67 23.37 0.34
C ALA A 105 -13.15 23.55 0.04
N HIS A 106 -13.45 24.48 -0.87
CA HIS A 106 -14.80 24.77 -1.38
C HIS A 106 -15.01 24.27 -2.82
N SER A 107 -14.01 23.64 -3.42
CA SER A 107 -14.11 23.03 -4.76
C SER A 107 -13.28 21.76 -4.84
N LEU A 108 -13.70 20.83 -5.70
CA LEU A 108 -12.96 19.59 -5.93
C LEU A 108 -11.53 19.88 -6.41
N GLY A 109 -11.34 20.80 -7.35
CA GLY A 109 -10.02 21.14 -7.89
C GLY A 109 -9.05 21.60 -6.81
N PHE A 110 -9.47 22.51 -5.91
CA PHE A 110 -8.66 22.94 -4.78
C PHE A 110 -8.36 21.76 -3.83
N LEU A 111 -9.37 20.93 -3.51
CA LEU A 111 -9.18 19.76 -2.66
C LEU A 111 -8.17 18.79 -3.25
N LEU A 112 -8.19 18.52 -4.57
CA LEU A 112 -7.24 17.63 -5.24
C LEU A 112 -5.80 18.15 -5.17
N VAL A 113 -5.58 19.47 -5.36
CA VAL A 113 -4.25 20.09 -5.19
C VAL A 113 -3.75 19.93 -3.76
N VAL A 114 -4.61 20.19 -2.77
CA VAL A 114 -4.26 20.04 -1.36
C VAL A 114 -3.98 18.57 -1.02
N ARG A 115 -4.75 17.62 -1.56
CA ARG A 115 -4.52 16.18 -1.39
C ARG A 115 -3.19 15.73 -2.02
N ALA A 116 -2.81 16.28 -3.17
CA ALA A 116 -1.50 16.02 -3.78
C ALA A 116 -0.35 16.54 -2.89
N LEU A 117 -0.49 17.75 -2.33
CA LEU A 117 0.47 18.31 -1.40
C LEU A 117 0.57 17.48 -0.10
N GLN A 118 -0.57 17.06 0.45
CA GLN A 118 -0.64 16.21 1.64
C GLN A 118 0.03 14.85 1.39
N ALA A 119 -0.23 14.22 0.25
CA ALA A 119 0.40 12.98 -0.17
C ALA A 119 1.92 13.11 -0.35
N THR A 120 2.40 14.26 -0.85
CA THR A 120 3.83 14.56 -0.96
C THR A 120 4.49 14.56 0.42
N GLY A 121 3.87 15.20 1.42
CA GLY A 121 4.34 15.18 2.80
C GLY A 121 4.31 13.78 3.42
N ALA A 122 3.24 13.02 3.16
CA ALA A 122 3.10 11.63 3.58
C ALA A 122 4.18 10.73 2.98
N ALA A 123 4.42 10.83 1.65
CA ALA A 123 5.43 10.07 0.94
C ALA A 123 6.84 10.34 1.49
N ALA A 124 7.17 11.59 1.75
CA ALA A 124 8.45 11.99 2.34
C ALA A 124 8.66 11.35 3.74
N SER A 125 7.61 11.32 4.56
CA SER A 125 7.67 10.72 5.90
C SER A 125 7.73 9.19 5.84
N LEU A 126 6.86 8.56 5.04
CA LEU A 126 6.77 7.10 4.92
C LEU A 126 8.02 6.49 4.30
N SER A 127 8.62 7.17 3.31
CA SER A 127 9.79 6.65 2.58
C SER A 127 10.98 6.37 3.47
N VAL A 128 11.17 7.17 4.53
CA VAL A 128 12.32 7.06 5.46
C VAL A 128 11.99 6.37 6.78
N MET A 129 10.72 6.02 7.01
CA MET A 129 10.24 5.49 8.28
C MET A 129 10.97 4.21 8.72
N ALA A 130 11.09 3.22 7.84
CA ALA A 130 11.78 1.96 8.16
C ALA A 130 13.26 2.19 8.50
N ALA A 131 13.91 3.12 7.79
CA ALA A 131 15.28 3.52 8.06
C ALA A 131 15.40 4.23 9.42
N MET A 132 14.45 5.09 9.77
CA MET A 132 14.38 5.74 11.08
C MET A 132 14.19 4.73 12.22
N ILE A 133 13.30 3.76 12.07
CA ILE A 133 13.09 2.69 13.07
C ILE A 133 14.40 1.93 13.31
N ARG A 134 15.17 1.59 12.26
CA ARG A 134 16.48 0.93 12.38
C ARG A 134 17.51 1.77 13.13
N ARG A 135 17.41 3.10 13.11
CA ARG A 135 18.31 4.01 13.83
C ARG A 135 17.90 4.22 15.28
N VAL A 136 16.60 4.14 15.55
CA VAL A 136 16.03 4.35 16.89
C VAL A 136 16.16 3.09 17.76
N TYR A 137 15.88 1.92 17.19
CA TYR A 137 15.90 0.66 17.95
C TYR A 137 17.28 -0.04 17.92
N PRO A 138 17.72 -0.62 19.06
CA PRO A 138 18.87 -1.53 19.08
C PRO A 138 18.61 -2.73 18.16
N ALA A 139 19.66 -3.28 17.53
CA ALA A 139 19.53 -4.37 16.56
C ALA A 139 18.74 -5.58 17.08
N LYS A 140 18.94 -5.97 18.37
CA LYS A 140 18.20 -7.07 19.00
C LYS A 140 16.71 -6.79 19.29
N HIS A 141 16.26 -5.53 19.18
CA HIS A 141 14.88 -5.12 19.39
C HIS A 141 14.24 -4.53 18.14
N LEU A 142 14.94 -4.54 17.00
CA LEU A 142 14.44 -4.01 15.73
C LEU A 142 13.10 -4.67 15.32
N GLY A 143 12.99 -5.98 15.50
CA GLY A 143 11.74 -6.70 15.21
C GLY A 143 10.57 -6.19 16.04
N ARG A 144 10.78 -5.84 17.31
CA ARG A 144 9.75 -5.21 18.16
C ARG A 144 9.36 -3.83 17.66
N GLY A 145 10.33 -3.03 17.21
CA GLY A 145 10.06 -1.70 16.65
C GLY A 145 9.23 -1.74 15.37
N LEU A 146 9.60 -2.60 14.43
CA LEU A 146 8.84 -2.81 13.21
C LEU A 146 7.46 -3.43 13.49
N GLY A 147 7.39 -4.39 14.42
CA GLY A 147 6.14 -5.00 14.85
C GLY A 147 5.19 -3.99 15.48
N LEU A 148 5.67 -3.14 16.39
CA LEU A 148 4.87 -2.06 16.98
C LEU A 148 4.34 -1.11 15.93
N ASN A 149 5.17 -0.69 14.98
CA ASN A 149 4.75 0.19 13.88
C ASN A 149 3.68 -0.46 13.00
N ASN A 150 3.77 -1.76 12.72
CA ASN A 150 2.75 -2.50 11.98
C ASN A 150 1.44 -2.60 12.76
N VAL A 151 1.49 -2.85 14.07
CA VAL A 151 0.30 -2.86 14.95
C VAL A 151 -0.36 -1.48 14.95
N MET A 152 0.43 -0.40 15.13
CA MET A 152 -0.10 0.97 15.07
C MET A 152 -0.77 1.26 13.73
N GLY A 153 -0.16 0.82 12.62
CA GLY A 153 -0.76 0.94 11.28
C GLY A 153 -2.08 0.18 11.15
N SER A 154 -2.14 -1.05 11.65
CA SER A 154 -3.36 -1.88 11.59
C SER A 154 -4.48 -1.30 12.45
N VAL A 155 -4.17 -0.85 13.67
CA VAL A 155 -5.13 -0.18 14.57
C VAL A 155 -5.65 1.11 13.93
N SER A 156 -4.77 1.89 13.31
CA SER A 156 -5.14 3.12 12.60
C SER A 156 -6.09 2.84 11.44
N GLY A 157 -5.79 1.83 10.63
CA GLY A 157 -6.66 1.40 9.54
C GLY A 157 -8.03 0.92 10.01
N ALA A 158 -8.08 0.25 11.18
CA ALA A 158 -9.31 -0.20 11.80
C ALA A 158 -10.17 0.95 12.32
N LEU A 159 -9.54 1.93 12.96
CA LEU A 159 -10.24 3.06 13.58
C LEU A 159 -10.67 4.11 12.56
N ALA A 160 -9.96 4.26 11.44
CA ALA A 160 -10.18 5.34 10.49
C ALA A 160 -11.63 5.43 9.95
N PRO A 161 -12.26 4.35 9.45
CA PRO A 161 -13.62 4.42 8.95
C PRO A 161 -14.62 4.81 10.05
N THR A 162 -14.48 4.23 11.24
CA THR A 162 -15.34 4.54 12.39
C THR A 162 -15.15 5.99 12.85
N ALA A 163 -13.91 6.45 12.97
CA ALA A 163 -13.62 7.84 13.33
C ALA A 163 -14.18 8.81 12.27
N GLY A 164 -14.01 8.51 10.98
CA GLY A 164 -14.58 9.30 9.89
C GLY A 164 -16.09 9.40 9.95
N GLY A 165 -16.76 8.25 10.16
CA GLY A 165 -18.21 8.22 10.32
C GLY A 165 -18.72 9.03 11.52
N LEU A 166 -18.03 8.91 12.68
CA LEU A 166 -18.38 9.68 13.88
C LEU A 166 -18.18 11.19 13.69
N ILE A 167 -17.09 11.60 13.03
CA ILE A 167 -16.87 13.02 12.71
C ILE A 167 -17.98 13.54 11.80
N LEU A 168 -18.35 12.78 10.77
CA LEU A 168 -19.43 13.17 9.84
C LEU A 168 -20.81 13.22 10.50
N ALA A 169 -21.01 12.55 11.63
CA ALA A 169 -22.26 12.63 12.39
C ALA A 169 -22.43 13.97 13.11
N VAL A 170 -21.34 14.66 13.46
CA VAL A 170 -21.35 15.86 14.31
C VAL A 170 -20.74 17.10 13.66
N ALA A 171 -20.01 16.93 12.53
CA ALA A 171 -19.26 18.01 11.88
C ALA A 171 -19.25 17.85 10.35
N PRO A 172 -19.08 18.96 9.58
CA PRO A 172 -18.88 18.90 8.14
C PRO A 172 -17.64 18.10 7.73
N TRP A 173 -17.64 17.55 6.51
CA TRP A 173 -16.58 16.69 6.01
C TRP A 173 -15.13 17.25 6.09
N PRO A 174 -14.85 18.57 6.03
CA PRO A 174 -13.47 19.06 6.18
C PRO A 174 -12.82 18.68 7.52
N TRP A 175 -13.62 18.50 8.57
CA TRP A 175 -13.15 18.05 9.87
C TRP A 175 -12.57 16.64 9.85
N VAL A 176 -12.99 15.80 8.90
CA VAL A 176 -12.45 14.45 8.71
C VAL A 176 -10.92 14.50 8.48
N PHE A 177 -10.44 15.51 7.75
CA PHE A 177 -9.02 15.74 7.53
C PHE A 177 -8.39 16.57 8.66
N ALA A 178 -9.03 17.66 9.08
CA ALA A 178 -8.48 18.60 10.03
C ALA A 178 -8.19 18.01 11.42
N THR A 179 -8.92 16.99 11.86
CA THR A 179 -8.69 16.30 13.14
C THR A 179 -7.33 15.64 13.25
N ALA A 180 -6.65 15.37 12.15
CA ALA A 180 -5.29 14.85 12.14
C ALA A 180 -4.23 15.92 12.52
N ALA A 181 -4.51 17.21 12.34
CA ALA A 181 -3.54 18.30 12.52
C ALA A 181 -2.90 18.37 13.92
N PRO A 182 -3.64 18.29 15.05
CA PRO A 182 -3.04 18.33 16.38
C PRO A 182 -2.04 17.19 16.62
N PHE A 183 -2.36 15.99 16.14
CA PHE A 183 -1.47 14.82 16.26
C PHE A 183 -0.23 14.96 15.37
N ALA A 184 -0.38 15.57 14.19
CA ALA A 184 0.74 15.86 13.30
C ALA A 184 1.70 16.87 13.94
N VAL A 185 1.19 17.94 14.54
CA VAL A 185 2.00 18.91 15.30
C VAL A 185 2.74 18.21 16.45
N LEU A 186 2.05 17.35 17.19
CA LEU A 186 2.66 16.58 18.28
C LEU A 186 3.79 15.68 17.76
N SER A 187 3.57 14.97 16.63
CA SER A 187 4.60 14.15 15.97
C SER A 187 5.83 14.98 15.60
N ILE A 188 5.64 16.20 15.05
CA ILE A 188 6.72 17.11 14.68
C ILE A 188 7.52 17.54 15.92
N LEU A 189 6.84 17.97 16.99
CA LEU A 189 7.47 18.45 18.21
C LEU A 189 8.29 17.34 18.89
N LEU A 190 7.70 16.15 19.05
CA LEU A 190 8.39 14.98 19.60
C LEU A 190 9.58 14.57 18.72
N GLY A 191 9.38 14.54 17.41
CA GLY A 191 10.41 14.17 16.44
C GLY A 191 11.57 15.15 16.40
N ARG A 192 11.31 16.46 16.50
CA ARG A 192 12.36 17.49 16.53
C ARG A 192 13.33 17.27 17.68
N TRP A 193 12.80 16.90 18.84
CA TRP A 193 13.61 16.68 20.03
C TRP A 193 14.24 15.29 20.12
N ALA A 194 13.50 14.24 19.77
CA ALA A 194 13.89 12.86 20.08
C ALA A 194 14.60 12.15 18.93
N LEU A 195 14.25 12.45 17.65
CA LEU A 195 14.82 11.73 16.52
C LEU A 195 16.32 12.02 16.34
N PRO A 196 17.14 10.97 16.10
CA PRO A 196 18.57 11.14 15.88
C PRO A 196 18.82 11.87 14.54
N ASP A 197 19.76 12.79 14.56
CA ASP A 197 20.29 13.39 13.34
C ASP A 197 21.38 12.46 12.80
N VAL A 198 21.20 12.00 11.57
CA VAL A 198 22.14 11.10 10.90
C VAL A 198 22.73 11.85 9.72
N ALA A 199 24.06 11.86 9.66
CA ALA A 199 24.77 12.52 8.58
C ALA A 199 24.32 11.95 7.21
N PRO A 200 24.11 12.81 6.20
CA PRO A 200 23.81 12.41 4.86
C PRO A 200 24.89 11.49 4.28
N ARG A 201 24.50 10.52 3.47
CA ARG A 201 25.44 9.67 2.74
C ARG A 201 25.94 10.41 1.51
N PRO A 202 27.28 10.45 1.26
CA PRO A 202 27.81 11.02 0.02
C PRO A 202 27.41 10.15 -1.17
N GLY A 203 27.21 10.77 -2.34
CA GLY A 203 26.93 10.08 -3.59
C GLY A 203 25.97 10.88 -4.48
N ARG A 204 25.76 10.43 -5.73
CA ARG A 204 24.85 11.07 -6.67
C ARG A 204 23.41 10.63 -6.42
N TYR A 205 22.45 11.55 -6.52
CA TYR A 205 21.04 11.23 -6.53
C TYR A 205 20.63 10.81 -7.96
N ASN A 206 20.02 9.66 -8.11
CA ASN A 206 19.50 9.18 -9.39
C ASN A 206 18.22 9.97 -9.77
N LEU A 207 18.42 11.22 -10.23
CA LEU A 207 17.32 12.08 -10.64
C LEU A 207 16.57 11.50 -11.85
N ALA A 208 17.30 10.89 -12.80
CA ALA A 208 16.70 10.29 -13.99
C ALA A 208 15.76 9.15 -13.62
N GLY A 209 16.19 8.20 -12.78
CA GLY A 209 15.32 7.12 -12.28
C GLY A 209 14.12 7.65 -11.52
N ALA A 210 14.29 8.69 -10.69
CA ALA A 210 13.20 9.34 -9.97
C ALA A 210 12.16 9.96 -10.91
N MET A 211 12.60 10.71 -11.90
CA MET A 211 11.72 11.36 -12.89
C MET A 211 11.00 10.33 -13.77
N LEU A 212 11.70 9.27 -14.20
CA LEU A 212 11.11 8.17 -14.96
C LEU A 212 10.05 7.43 -14.14
N ASN A 213 10.32 7.18 -12.84
CA ASN A 213 9.35 6.56 -11.94
C ASN A 213 8.08 7.43 -11.80
N MET A 214 8.25 8.73 -11.56
CA MET A 214 7.13 9.67 -11.46
C MET A 214 6.34 9.76 -12.76
N ALA A 215 7.03 9.88 -13.92
CA ALA A 215 6.39 9.93 -15.23
C ALA A 215 5.63 8.64 -15.55
N THR A 216 6.20 7.46 -15.26
CA THR A 216 5.56 6.17 -15.52
C THR A 216 4.23 6.08 -14.78
N PHE A 217 4.25 6.18 -13.45
CA PHE A 217 3.03 6.03 -12.66
C PHE A 217 2.07 7.20 -12.87
N GLY A 218 2.59 8.43 -12.98
CA GLY A 218 1.79 9.62 -13.21
C GLY A 218 0.99 9.55 -14.51
N LEU A 219 1.65 9.27 -15.63
CA LEU A 219 0.99 9.21 -16.94
C LEU A 219 0.07 8.00 -17.08
N VAL A 220 0.46 6.81 -16.60
CA VAL A 220 -0.41 5.63 -16.69
C VAL A 220 -1.72 5.87 -15.95
N ILE A 221 -1.66 6.32 -14.70
CA ILE A 221 -2.86 6.55 -13.89
C ILE A 221 -3.65 7.75 -14.42
N ALA A 222 -2.99 8.87 -14.77
CA ALA A 222 -3.67 10.03 -15.33
C ALA A 222 -4.40 9.70 -16.66
N GLY A 223 -3.81 8.86 -17.50
CA GLY A 223 -4.46 8.42 -18.74
C GLY A 223 -5.66 7.51 -18.48
N LEU A 224 -5.59 6.62 -17.47
CA LEU A 224 -6.73 5.81 -17.06
C LEU A 224 -7.85 6.67 -16.46
N GLU A 225 -7.51 7.63 -15.59
CA GLU A 225 -8.48 8.58 -15.03
C GLU A 225 -9.13 9.47 -16.12
N ALA A 226 -8.34 9.94 -17.09
CA ALA A 226 -8.85 10.71 -18.22
C ALA A 226 -9.89 9.92 -19.04
N LEU A 227 -9.65 8.60 -19.21
CA LEU A 227 -10.61 7.71 -19.89
C LEU A 227 -11.92 7.61 -19.11
N VAL A 228 -11.84 7.48 -17.78
CA VAL A 228 -13.00 7.37 -16.89
C VAL A 228 -13.86 8.64 -16.91
N HIS A 229 -13.24 9.82 -17.02
CA HIS A 229 -13.93 11.11 -16.99
C HIS A 229 -14.34 11.63 -18.39
N GLY A 230 -14.49 10.73 -19.37
CA GLY A 230 -15.11 11.03 -20.66
C GLY A 230 -14.20 11.74 -21.66
N ASN A 231 -12.88 11.79 -21.44
CA ASN A 231 -11.96 12.26 -22.46
C ASN A 231 -11.88 11.28 -23.64
N SER A 232 -11.43 11.78 -24.79
CA SER A 232 -11.27 10.96 -25.99
C SER A 232 -10.47 9.68 -25.67
N PRO A 233 -10.98 8.46 -25.98
CA PRO A 233 -10.27 7.21 -25.76
C PRO A 233 -8.89 7.16 -26.44
N VAL A 234 -8.75 7.87 -27.58
CA VAL A 234 -7.49 7.96 -28.32
C VAL A 234 -6.46 8.77 -27.51
N VAL A 235 -6.87 9.92 -26.98
CA VAL A 235 -5.98 10.77 -26.16
C VAL A 235 -5.61 10.05 -24.87
N SER A 236 -6.58 9.48 -24.17
CA SER A 236 -6.35 8.72 -22.93
C SER A 236 -5.44 7.52 -23.17
N GLY A 237 -5.68 6.75 -24.24
CA GLY A 237 -4.84 5.64 -24.65
C GLY A 237 -3.41 6.07 -25.01
N ALA A 238 -3.25 7.21 -25.69
CA ALA A 238 -1.92 7.78 -26.00
C ALA A 238 -1.15 8.15 -24.71
N ILE A 239 -1.82 8.77 -23.72
CA ILE A 239 -1.21 9.10 -22.43
C ILE A 239 -0.74 7.83 -21.70
N VAL A 240 -1.58 6.79 -21.67
CA VAL A 240 -1.20 5.49 -21.08
C VAL A 240 -0.01 4.87 -21.82
N ALA A 241 -0.04 4.88 -23.17
CA ALA A 241 1.06 4.34 -23.99
C ALA A 241 2.38 5.05 -23.72
N ILE A 242 2.36 6.40 -23.64
CA ILE A 242 3.54 7.19 -23.29
C ILE A 242 4.04 6.80 -21.87
N GLY A 243 3.13 6.68 -20.90
CA GLY A 243 3.49 6.23 -19.55
C GLY A 243 4.14 4.84 -19.53
N LEU A 244 3.65 3.90 -20.33
CA LEU A 244 4.24 2.57 -20.46
C LEU A 244 5.61 2.61 -21.15
N ILE A 245 5.81 3.50 -22.13
CA ILE A 245 7.13 3.73 -22.75
C ILE A 245 8.12 4.23 -21.69
N PHE A 246 7.73 5.23 -20.87
CA PHE A 246 8.57 5.65 -19.74
C PHE A 246 8.85 4.51 -18.76
N GLY A 247 7.89 3.60 -18.54
CA GLY A 247 8.07 2.39 -17.74
C GLY A 247 9.13 1.45 -18.31
N VAL A 248 9.12 1.22 -19.62
CA VAL A 248 10.16 0.43 -20.30
C VAL A 248 11.52 1.10 -20.16
N ILE A 249 11.60 2.42 -20.38
CA ILE A 249 12.84 3.20 -20.23
C ILE A 249 13.32 3.13 -18.77
N LEU A 250 12.42 3.25 -17.79
CA LEU A 250 12.73 3.09 -16.37
C LEU A 250 13.38 1.72 -16.10
N VAL A 251 12.74 0.64 -16.56
CA VAL A 251 13.26 -0.73 -16.37
C VAL A 251 14.65 -0.88 -17.00
N MET A 252 14.85 -0.34 -18.21
CA MET A 252 16.15 -0.39 -18.90
C MET A 252 17.21 0.43 -18.17
N HIS A 253 16.83 1.60 -17.63
CA HIS A 253 17.71 2.46 -16.85
C HIS A 253 18.11 1.79 -15.53
N GLU A 254 17.13 1.31 -14.76
CA GLU A 254 17.35 0.67 -13.45
C GLU A 254 18.17 -0.64 -13.53
N ARG A 255 18.10 -1.37 -14.65
CA ARG A 255 18.95 -2.55 -14.88
C ARG A 255 20.44 -2.24 -15.02
N ARG A 256 20.78 -0.98 -15.35
CA ARG A 256 22.17 -0.52 -15.52
C ARG A 256 22.73 0.16 -14.29
N GLU A 257 21.84 0.49 -13.33
CA GLU A 257 22.22 1.19 -12.11
C GLU A 257 22.75 0.21 -11.06
N GLU A 258 23.84 0.60 -10.39
CA GLU A 258 24.45 -0.17 -9.31
C GLU A 258 23.53 -0.23 -8.08
N PHE A 259 22.75 0.82 -7.83
CA PHE A 259 21.77 0.92 -6.74
C PHE A 259 20.37 1.25 -7.29
N PRO A 260 19.67 0.25 -7.86
CA PRO A 260 18.38 0.48 -8.49
C PRO A 260 17.32 0.89 -7.44
N ILE A 261 16.51 1.90 -7.79
CA ILE A 261 15.38 2.35 -6.97
C ILE A 261 14.29 1.27 -6.98
N LEU A 262 14.03 0.67 -8.16
CA LEU A 262 13.08 -0.42 -8.35
C LEU A 262 13.81 -1.73 -8.66
N PRO A 263 13.72 -2.77 -7.79
CA PRO A 263 14.45 -4.02 -7.97
C PRO A 263 13.78 -4.93 -9.01
N VAL A 264 13.82 -4.53 -10.28
CA VAL A 264 13.16 -5.24 -11.39
C VAL A 264 13.76 -6.63 -11.64
N ASP A 265 15.04 -6.80 -11.32
CA ASP A 265 15.76 -8.08 -11.43
C ASP A 265 15.16 -9.17 -10.52
N LEU A 266 14.56 -8.80 -9.39
CA LEU A 266 13.87 -9.74 -8.52
C LEU A 266 12.64 -10.36 -9.20
N LEU A 267 11.98 -9.64 -10.12
CA LEU A 267 10.82 -10.14 -10.87
C LEU A 267 11.18 -11.19 -11.93
N SER A 268 12.46 -11.36 -12.27
CA SER A 268 12.89 -12.44 -13.16
C SER A 268 12.68 -13.84 -12.55
N ARG A 269 12.53 -13.93 -11.22
CA ARG A 269 12.23 -15.19 -10.51
C ARG A 269 10.73 -15.47 -10.55
N PRO A 270 10.26 -16.60 -11.15
CA PRO A 270 8.83 -16.88 -11.34
C PRO A 270 8.01 -16.83 -10.04
N VAL A 271 8.54 -17.34 -8.94
CA VAL A 271 7.88 -17.33 -7.63
C VAL A 271 7.65 -15.89 -7.14
N LEU A 272 8.62 -15.00 -7.34
CA LEU A 272 8.49 -13.59 -6.96
C LEU A 272 7.51 -12.86 -7.88
N ALA A 273 7.58 -13.09 -9.19
CA ALA A 273 6.63 -12.51 -10.15
C ALA A 273 5.19 -12.89 -9.81
N LEU A 274 4.91 -14.18 -9.58
CA LEU A 274 3.58 -14.66 -9.17
C LEU A 274 3.14 -14.07 -7.82
N SER A 275 4.08 -13.88 -6.88
CA SER A 275 3.79 -13.31 -5.57
C SER A 275 3.43 -11.84 -5.66
N VAL A 276 4.16 -11.07 -6.47
CA VAL A 276 3.92 -9.65 -6.71
C VAL A 276 2.62 -9.45 -7.48
N SER A 277 2.38 -10.24 -8.55
CA SER A 277 1.14 -10.18 -9.33
C SER A 277 -0.08 -10.55 -8.47
N GLY A 278 0.01 -11.59 -7.65
CA GLY A 278 -1.06 -11.97 -6.73
C GLY A 278 -1.33 -10.89 -5.67
N ALA A 279 -0.29 -10.25 -5.13
CA ALA A 279 -0.43 -9.12 -4.21
C ALA A 279 -1.07 -7.91 -4.88
N PHE A 280 -0.66 -7.57 -6.11
CA PHE A 280 -1.26 -6.49 -6.89
C PHE A 280 -2.77 -6.71 -7.05
N ILE A 281 -3.17 -7.90 -7.50
CA ILE A 281 -4.58 -8.26 -7.71
C ILE A 281 -5.36 -8.21 -6.39
N ALA A 282 -4.79 -8.72 -5.29
CA ALA A 282 -5.43 -8.67 -3.98
C ALA A 282 -5.63 -7.23 -3.49
N PHE A 283 -4.63 -6.36 -3.62
CA PHE A 283 -4.76 -4.95 -3.24
C PHE A 283 -5.73 -4.19 -4.14
N PHE A 284 -5.75 -4.49 -5.44
CA PHE A 284 -6.74 -3.95 -6.37
C PHE A 284 -8.16 -4.34 -5.94
N ALA A 285 -8.43 -5.63 -5.72
CA ALA A 285 -9.74 -6.14 -5.31
C ALA A 285 -10.18 -5.56 -3.94
N SER A 286 -9.26 -5.48 -2.98
CA SER A 286 -9.55 -4.91 -1.67
C SER A 286 -9.93 -3.43 -1.75
N GLN A 287 -9.23 -2.66 -2.59
CA GLN A 287 -9.52 -1.24 -2.77
C GLN A 287 -10.86 -1.01 -3.46
N MET A 288 -11.17 -1.81 -4.47
CA MET A 288 -12.49 -1.76 -5.12
C MET A 288 -13.62 -1.95 -4.12
N LEU A 289 -13.54 -2.96 -3.25
CA LEU A 289 -14.57 -3.18 -2.24
C LEU A 289 -14.63 -2.02 -1.25
N THR A 290 -13.48 -1.60 -0.72
CA THR A 290 -13.40 -0.56 0.31
C THR A 290 -13.98 0.77 -0.17
N LEU A 291 -13.82 1.11 -1.46
CA LEU A 291 -14.36 2.34 -2.04
C LEU A 291 -15.80 2.19 -2.51
N SER A 292 -16.20 1.04 -3.07
CA SER A 292 -17.58 0.85 -3.58
C SER A 292 -18.61 0.70 -2.46
N LEU A 293 -18.22 0.04 -1.37
CA LEU A 293 -19.16 -0.33 -0.30
C LEU A 293 -19.79 0.88 0.39
N PRO A 294 -19.08 1.98 0.73
CA PRO A 294 -19.69 3.20 1.25
C PRO A 294 -20.77 3.78 0.34
N PHE A 295 -20.53 3.84 -0.97
CA PHE A 295 -21.54 4.32 -1.92
C PHE A 295 -22.77 3.41 -1.94
N ARG A 296 -22.57 2.10 -1.97
CA ARG A 296 -23.67 1.14 -1.97
C ARG A 296 -24.49 1.19 -0.68
N LEU A 297 -23.82 1.29 0.49
CA LEU A 297 -24.50 1.34 1.78
C LEU A 297 -25.24 2.65 1.98
N GLN A 298 -24.66 3.79 1.60
CA GLN A 298 -25.30 5.10 1.76
C GLN A 298 -26.41 5.34 0.71
N HIS A 299 -26.15 5.10 -0.56
CA HIS A 299 -27.12 5.37 -1.64
C HIS A 299 -28.09 4.23 -1.88
N GLY A 300 -27.63 2.95 -1.76
CA GLY A 300 -28.46 1.80 -2.04
C GLY A 300 -29.33 1.36 -0.87
N PHE A 301 -28.82 1.46 0.37
CA PHE A 301 -29.52 1.02 1.59
C PHE A 301 -29.87 2.13 2.55
N GLY A 302 -29.44 3.39 2.29
CA GLY A 302 -29.82 4.55 3.10
C GLY A 302 -29.14 4.67 4.46
N PHE A 303 -28.03 3.93 4.71
CA PHE A 303 -27.30 4.01 5.96
C PHE A 303 -26.58 5.36 6.13
N ALA A 304 -26.57 5.88 7.36
CA ALA A 304 -25.82 7.07 7.70
C ALA A 304 -24.29 6.83 7.60
N PRO A 305 -23.47 7.88 7.30
CA PRO A 305 -22.03 7.74 7.23
C PRO A 305 -21.37 7.14 8.49
N SER A 306 -21.89 7.46 9.68
CA SER A 306 -21.44 6.91 10.95
C SER A 306 -21.68 5.40 11.06
N GLU A 307 -22.83 4.92 10.58
CA GLU A 307 -23.20 3.52 10.53
C GLU A 307 -22.28 2.75 9.57
N VAL A 308 -22.06 3.31 8.38
CA VAL A 308 -21.15 2.76 7.39
C VAL A 308 -19.72 2.66 7.94
N GLY A 309 -19.24 3.68 8.65
CA GLY A 309 -17.94 3.65 9.30
C GLY A 309 -17.80 2.49 10.30
N ALA A 310 -18.83 2.24 11.11
CA ALA A 310 -18.87 1.11 12.05
C ALA A 310 -18.91 -0.24 11.32
N MET A 311 -19.68 -0.36 10.23
CA MET A 311 -19.79 -1.58 9.42
C MET A 311 -18.50 -1.97 8.69
N LEU A 312 -17.63 -1.00 8.36
CA LEU A 312 -16.35 -1.24 7.71
C LEU A 312 -15.24 -1.66 8.70
N ALA A 313 -15.34 -1.28 9.98
CA ALA A 313 -14.32 -1.52 10.99
C ALA A 313 -13.97 -3.03 11.22
N PRO A 314 -14.89 -4.00 11.12
CA PRO A 314 -14.57 -5.40 11.33
C PRO A 314 -13.50 -5.98 10.40
N TRP A 315 -13.38 -5.48 9.17
CA TRP A 315 -12.31 -5.93 8.25
C TRP A 315 -10.90 -5.70 8.81
N PRO A 316 -10.44 -4.44 9.03
CA PRO A 316 -9.09 -4.22 9.53
C PRO A 316 -8.88 -4.78 10.94
N LEU A 317 -9.91 -4.84 11.79
CA LEU A 317 -9.84 -5.47 13.11
C LEU A 317 -9.53 -6.97 12.99
N THR A 318 -10.23 -7.68 12.11
CA THR A 318 -9.96 -9.11 11.86
C THR A 318 -8.60 -9.31 11.23
N THR A 319 -8.21 -8.46 10.27
CA THR A 319 -6.88 -8.50 9.65
C THR A 319 -5.78 -8.31 10.68
N MET A 320 -5.96 -7.42 11.67
CA MET A 320 -5.01 -7.17 12.76
C MET A 320 -4.74 -8.43 13.58
N VAL A 321 -5.73 -9.29 13.76
CA VAL A 321 -5.59 -10.57 14.50
C VAL A 321 -5.05 -11.68 13.59
N ILE A 322 -5.61 -11.80 12.39
CA ILE A 322 -5.28 -12.90 11.48
C ILE A 322 -3.90 -12.75 10.84
N ALA A 323 -3.44 -11.53 10.51
CA ALA A 323 -2.17 -11.35 9.82
C ALA A 323 -0.94 -11.82 10.63
N PRO A 324 -0.80 -11.56 11.94
CA PRO A 324 0.26 -12.15 12.76
C PRO A 324 0.17 -13.67 12.88
N LEU A 325 -1.05 -14.21 13.02
CA LEU A 325 -1.28 -15.65 13.06
C LEU A 325 -0.89 -16.30 11.73
N ALA A 326 -1.28 -15.73 10.60
CA ALA A 326 -0.88 -16.19 9.27
C ALA A 326 0.63 -16.12 9.07
N GLY A 327 1.27 -15.05 9.58
CA GLY A 327 2.72 -14.91 9.60
C GLY A 327 3.42 -16.05 10.35
N SER A 328 2.93 -16.42 11.54
CA SER A 328 3.45 -17.55 12.33
C SER A 328 3.14 -18.91 11.70
N LEU A 329 1.94 -19.08 11.10
CA LEU A 329 1.60 -20.29 10.36
C LEU A 329 2.51 -20.50 9.15
N SER A 330 2.97 -19.43 8.53
CA SER A 330 3.88 -19.52 7.37
C SER A 330 5.28 -20.06 7.70
N ASP A 331 5.60 -20.25 9.00
CA ASP A 331 6.78 -21.01 9.43
C ASP A 331 6.60 -22.51 9.25
N ARG A 332 5.36 -23.00 9.34
CA ARG A 332 5.03 -24.45 9.30
C ARG A 332 4.41 -24.88 7.97
N TYR A 333 3.66 -24.00 7.33
CA TYR A 333 2.91 -24.30 6.11
C TYR A 333 3.41 -23.43 4.94
N PRO A 334 3.40 -23.96 3.70
CA PRO A 334 3.79 -23.19 2.52
C PRO A 334 2.93 -21.94 2.35
N ALA A 335 3.56 -20.79 2.09
CA ALA A 335 2.86 -19.51 1.87
C ALA A 335 1.83 -19.59 0.71
N GLY A 336 2.10 -20.44 -0.31
CA GLY A 336 1.16 -20.70 -1.42
C GLY A 336 -0.13 -21.35 -0.97
N LEU A 337 -0.09 -22.27 0.00
CA LEU A 337 -1.27 -22.94 0.56
C LEU A 337 -2.09 -21.96 1.41
N LEU A 338 -1.43 -21.29 2.35
CA LEU A 338 -2.10 -20.31 3.22
C LEU A 338 -2.74 -19.19 2.41
N GLY A 339 -2.00 -18.69 1.40
CA GLY A 339 -2.52 -17.68 0.50
C GLY A 339 -3.68 -18.17 -0.36
N GLY A 340 -3.64 -19.42 -0.83
CA GLY A 340 -4.76 -20.05 -1.55
C GLY A 340 -6.02 -20.12 -0.71
N ILE A 341 -5.92 -20.65 0.52
CA ILE A 341 -7.03 -20.72 1.49
C ILE A 341 -7.56 -19.31 1.78
N GLY A 342 -6.64 -18.34 2.03
CA GLY A 342 -7.02 -16.95 2.28
C GLY A 342 -7.83 -16.34 1.14
N MET A 343 -7.43 -16.57 -0.12
CA MET A 343 -8.14 -16.05 -1.28
C MET A 343 -9.49 -16.74 -1.51
N VAL A 344 -9.64 -18.03 -1.21
CA VAL A 344 -10.94 -18.72 -1.24
C VAL A 344 -11.89 -18.10 -0.20
N ILE A 345 -11.42 -17.85 1.02
CA ILE A 345 -12.21 -17.17 2.06
C ILE A 345 -12.60 -15.76 1.61
N ALA A 346 -11.66 -14.99 1.05
CA ALA A 346 -11.92 -13.65 0.54
C ALA A 346 -12.95 -13.67 -0.60
N THR A 347 -12.84 -14.63 -1.53
CA THR A 347 -13.82 -14.80 -2.63
C THR A 347 -15.21 -15.08 -2.07
N ALA A 348 -15.33 -16.02 -1.13
CA ALA A 348 -16.62 -16.35 -0.49
C ALA A 348 -17.20 -15.10 0.20
N ALA A 349 -16.39 -14.36 0.94
CA ALA A 349 -16.83 -13.14 1.62
C ALA A 349 -17.31 -12.05 0.64
N LEU A 350 -16.59 -11.85 -0.48
CA LEU A 350 -16.97 -10.90 -1.53
C LEU A 350 -18.29 -11.29 -2.21
N LEU A 351 -18.48 -12.58 -2.49
CA LEU A 351 -19.75 -13.09 -3.02
C LEU A 351 -20.90 -12.87 -2.02
N LEU A 352 -20.68 -13.16 -0.73
CA LEU A 352 -21.65 -12.91 0.32
C LEU A 352 -21.99 -11.42 0.50
N LEU A 353 -21.02 -10.52 0.28
CA LEU A 353 -21.26 -9.08 0.25
C LEU A 353 -21.96 -8.64 -1.03
N ALA A 354 -21.73 -9.30 -2.18
CA ALA A 354 -22.46 -9.02 -3.39
C ALA A 354 -23.96 -9.32 -3.23
N PHE A 355 -24.30 -10.44 -2.57
CA PHE A 355 -25.67 -10.89 -2.33
C PHE A 355 -26.17 -10.55 -0.92
N LEU A 356 -26.12 -9.27 -0.54
CA LEU A 356 -26.74 -8.78 0.68
C LEU A 356 -28.27 -8.89 0.59
N PRO A 357 -28.98 -9.18 1.73
CA PRO A 357 -30.44 -9.14 1.76
C PRO A 357 -30.96 -7.73 1.47
N ALA A 358 -32.25 -7.61 1.12
CA ALA A 358 -32.87 -6.33 0.80
C ALA A 358 -32.80 -5.30 1.95
N HIS A 359 -32.82 -5.80 3.19
CA HIS A 359 -32.67 -4.99 4.41
C HIS A 359 -31.54 -5.58 5.27
N PRO A 360 -30.27 -5.27 4.92
CA PRO A 360 -29.14 -5.85 5.67
C PRO A 360 -29.02 -5.20 7.05
N THR A 361 -28.74 -6.03 8.06
CA THR A 361 -28.45 -5.55 9.41
C THR A 361 -26.96 -5.22 9.57
N TYR A 362 -26.59 -4.52 10.65
CA TYR A 362 -25.19 -4.32 11.02
C TYR A 362 -24.41 -5.64 11.16
N PHE A 363 -25.08 -6.64 11.73
CA PHE A 363 -24.49 -7.97 11.90
C PHE A 363 -24.24 -8.63 10.53
N ASP A 364 -25.20 -8.51 9.60
CA ASP A 364 -25.05 -9.08 8.25
C ASP A 364 -23.82 -8.56 7.52
N ILE A 365 -23.54 -7.28 7.64
CA ILE A 365 -22.38 -6.64 6.98
C ILE A 365 -21.11 -6.95 7.80
N GLY A 366 -21.15 -6.81 9.12
CA GLY A 366 -20.00 -6.93 10.00
C GLY A 366 -19.28 -8.28 9.91
N TRP A 367 -20.02 -9.42 9.98
CA TRP A 367 -19.39 -10.73 9.89
C TRP A 367 -18.83 -11.03 8.49
N ARG A 368 -19.47 -10.53 7.43
CA ARG A 368 -18.96 -10.66 6.05
C ARG A 368 -17.68 -9.85 5.87
N MET A 369 -17.62 -8.65 6.45
CA MET A 369 -16.41 -7.82 6.48
C MET A 369 -15.28 -8.48 7.30
N SER A 370 -15.62 -9.13 8.42
CA SER A 370 -14.66 -9.92 9.20
C SER A 370 -14.10 -11.08 8.37
N LEU A 371 -14.94 -11.76 7.61
CA LEU A 371 -14.52 -12.85 6.73
C LEU A 371 -13.58 -12.34 5.62
N CYS A 372 -13.86 -11.16 5.05
CA CYS A 372 -12.93 -10.47 4.12
C CYS A 372 -11.58 -10.23 4.82
N GLY A 373 -11.59 -9.64 6.02
CA GLY A 373 -10.39 -9.37 6.80
C GLY A 373 -9.55 -10.63 7.08
N ALA A 374 -10.21 -11.75 7.38
CA ALA A 374 -9.57 -13.04 7.58
C ALA A 374 -8.91 -13.55 6.29
N GLY A 375 -9.64 -13.52 5.17
CA GLY A 375 -9.15 -13.98 3.87
C GLY A 375 -7.94 -13.19 3.39
N PHE A 376 -8.06 -11.86 3.34
CA PHE A 376 -6.95 -10.99 2.93
C PHE A 376 -5.77 -11.03 3.90
N GLY A 377 -6.00 -11.11 5.22
CA GLY A 377 -4.95 -11.24 6.23
C GLY A 377 -4.15 -12.53 6.07
N LEU A 378 -4.83 -13.65 5.80
CA LEU A 378 -4.22 -14.97 5.59
C LEU A 378 -3.41 -15.03 4.27
N PHE A 379 -3.72 -14.20 3.29
CA PHE A 379 -2.97 -14.11 2.04
C PHE A 379 -1.81 -13.12 2.13
N LEU A 380 -2.06 -11.87 2.52
CA LEU A 380 -1.09 -10.77 2.37
C LEU A 380 0.14 -10.95 3.25
N SER A 381 -0.01 -11.45 4.48
CA SER A 381 1.08 -11.58 5.44
C SER A 381 2.10 -12.66 5.01
N PRO A 382 1.71 -13.92 4.72
CA PRO A 382 2.64 -14.93 4.20
C PRO A 382 3.24 -14.56 2.84
N ASN A 383 2.46 -13.88 1.98
CA ASN A 383 2.93 -13.46 0.67
C ASN A 383 4.03 -12.38 0.76
N ALA A 384 3.84 -11.36 1.62
CA ALA A 384 4.85 -10.34 1.86
C ALA A 384 6.13 -10.94 2.46
N ARG A 385 5.98 -11.88 3.41
CA ARG A 385 7.11 -12.61 3.98
C ARG A 385 7.88 -13.40 2.93
N LEU A 386 7.18 -14.06 2.00
CA LEU A 386 7.79 -14.81 0.91
C LEU A 386 8.57 -13.88 -0.03
N ILE A 387 8.01 -12.73 -0.41
CA ILE A 387 8.69 -11.75 -1.28
C ILE A 387 9.99 -11.28 -0.61
N VAL A 388 9.92 -10.85 0.66
CA VAL A 388 11.09 -10.33 1.38
C VAL A 388 12.11 -11.44 1.68
N GLY A 389 11.64 -12.63 2.04
CA GLY A 389 12.49 -13.78 2.39
C GLY A 389 13.17 -14.43 1.19
N SER A 390 12.61 -14.30 -0.03
CA SER A 390 13.21 -14.81 -1.27
C SER A 390 14.26 -13.88 -1.87
N ALA A 391 14.37 -12.65 -1.37
CA ALA A 391 15.41 -11.71 -1.80
C ALA A 391 16.75 -12.00 -1.08
N PRO A 392 17.88 -11.72 -1.71
CA PRO A 392 19.18 -11.74 -1.05
C PRO A 392 19.18 -10.84 0.20
N ARG A 393 19.95 -11.21 1.23
CA ARG A 393 19.95 -10.51 2.53
C ARG A 393 20.32 -9.03 2.44
N ASP A 394 21.23 -8.68 1.56
CA ASP A 394 21.65 -7.31 1.23
C ASP A 394 20.55 -6.50 0.52
N ARG A 395 19.58 -7.18 -0.12
CA ARG A 395 18.47 -6.58 -0.90
C ARG A 395 17.10 -6.70 -0.24
N ALA A 396 17.02 -7.14 1.00
CA ALA A 396 15.76 -7.27 1.74
C ALA A 396 14.99 -5.95 1.86
N ALA A 397 15.68 -4.81 1.93
CA ALA A 397 15.06 -3.49 1.93
C ALA A 397 14.38 -3.17 0.59
N SER A 398 15.03 -3.49 -0.53
CA SER A 398 14.48 -3.32 -1.88
C SER A 398 13.25 -4.20 -2.11
N ALA A 399 13.27 -5.45 -1.59
CA ALA A 399 12.11 -6.33 -1.64
C ALA A 399 10.92 -5.80 -0.80
N GLY A 400 11.19 -5.18 0.36
CA GLY A 400 10.19 -4.47 1.14
C GLY A 400 9.60 -3.25 0.40
N GLY A 401 10.43 -2.52 -0.33
CA GLY A 401 10.02 -1.45 -1.24
C GLY A 401 9.09 -1.98 -2.36
N LEU A 402 9.43 -3.13 -2.95
CA LEU A 402 8.60 -3.78 -3.97
C LEU A 402 7.21 -4.14 -3.42
N VAL A 403 7.11 -4.69 -2.19
CA VAL A 403 5.82 -4.97 -1.54
C VAL A 403 5.00 -3.69 -1.37
N SER A 404 5.62 -2.61 -0.90
CA SER A 404 4.94 -1.32 -0.68
C SER A 404 4.48 -0.69 -1.99
N THR A 405 5.32 -0.70 -3.03
CA THR A 405 4.97 -0.19 -4.36
C THR A 405 3.84 -1.01 -4.97
N THR A 406 3.91 -2.35 -4.91
CA THR A 406 2.85 -3.23 -5.39
C THR A 406 1.51 -2.93 -4.71
N ARG A 407 1.52 -2.72 -3.39
CA ARG A 407 0.34 -2.32 -2.63
C ARG A 407 -0.24 -1.02 -3.15
N LEU A 408 0.57 0.02 -3.24
CA LEU A 408 0.10 1.34 -3.65
C LEU A 408 -0.40 1.35 -5.10
N VAL A 409 0.31 0.69 -6.02
CA VAL A 409 -0.13 0.58 -7.42
C VAL A 409 -1.45 -0.18 -7.51
N GLY A 410 -1.59 -1.31 -6.79
CA GLY A 410 -2.84 -2.07 -6.75
C GLY A 410 -4.00 -1.25 -6.18
N GLN A 411 -3.76 -0.52 -5.10
CA GLN A 411 -4.77 0.36 -4.49
C GLN A 411 -5.16 1.51 -5.43
N THR A 412 -4.19 2.19 -6.04
CA THR A 412 -4.47 3.32 -6.94
C THR A 412 -5.25 2.86 -8.17
N THR A 413 -4.80 1.79 -8.84
CA THR A 413 -5.52 1.25 -10.00
C THR A 413 -6.90 0.69 -9.63
N GLY A 414 -7.06 0.13 -8.41
CA GLY A 414 -8.36 -0.27 -7.87
C GLY A 414 -9.30 0.92 -7.64
N ALA A 415 -8.77 2.05 -7.17
CA ALA A 415 -9.54 3.29 -7.04
C ALA A 415 -10.01 3.83 -8.41
N THR A 416 -9.13 3.86 -9.41
CA THR A 416 -9.51 4.21 -10.79
C THR A 416 -10.55 3.24 -11.36
N GLY A 417 -10.40 1.93 -11.06
CA GLY A 417 -11.38 0.92 -11.48
C GLY A 417 -12.78 1.16 -10.91
N ILE A 418 -12.88 1.55 -9.63
CA ILE A 418 -14.19 1.88 -9.05
C ILE A 418 -14.73 3.22 -9.55
N ALA A 419 -13.87 4.21 -9.82
CA ALA A 419 -14.29 5.45 -10.45
C ALA A 419 -14.94 5.18 -11.81
N ALA A 420 -14.34 4.30 -12.63
CA ALA A 420 -14.92 3.85 -13.90
C ALA A 420 -16.29 3.17 -13.71
N MET A 421 -16.42 2.29 -12.73
CA MET A 421 -17.69 1.62 -12.43
C MET A 421 -18.77 2.58 -11.93
N LEU A 422 -18.39 3.61 -11.16
CA LEU A 422 -19.31 4.66 -10.73
C LEU A 422 -19.76 5.54 -11.91
N ALA A 423 -18.85 5.91 -12.80
CA ALA A 423 -19.16 6.63 -14.03
C ALA A 423 -20.14 5.85 -14.95
N LEU A 424 -20.00 4.52 -15.00
CA LEU A 424 -20.90 3.62 -15.73
C LEU A 424 -22.22 3.32 -14.97
N GLY A 425 -22.44 3.89 -13.78
CA GLY A 425 -23.63 3.69 -12.96
C GLY A 425 -23.70 2.34 -12.25
N VAL A 426 -22.64 1.49 -12.32
CA VAL A 426 -22.62 0.17 -11.69
C VAL A 426 -21.80 0.12 -10.40
N GLY A 427 -21.15 1.23 -10.02
CA GLY A 427 -20.23 1.29 -8.88
C GLY A 427 -20.89 1.14 -7.51
N ALA A 428 -22.17 1.54 -7.36
CA ALA A 428 -22.96 1.37 -6.14
C ALA A 428 -23.83 0.09 -6.15
N THR A 429 -23.62 -0.82 -7.12
CA THR A 429 -24.34 -2.09 -7.27
C THR A 429 -23.54 -3.27 -6.66
N PRO A 430 -24.04 -4.51 -6.74
CA PRO A 430 -23.26 -5.71 -6.42
C PRO A 430 -22.04 -5.96 -7.31
N PHE A 431 -21.99 -5.34 -8.50
CA PHE A 431 -21.00 -5.63 -9.55
C PHE A 431 -19.55 -5.47 -9.11
N PRO A 432 -19.12 -4.39 -8.37
CA PRO A 432 -17.75 -4.28 -7.91
C PRO A 432 -17.30 -5.43 -7.00
N ALA A 433 -18.19 -5.93 -6.12
CA ALA A 433 -17.91 -7.06 -5.25
C ALA A 433 -17.77 -8.37 -6.04
N LEU A 434 -18.61 -8.59 -7.06
CA LEU A 434 -18.53 -9.74 -7.98
C LEU A 434 -17.24 -9.70 -8.80
N PHE A 435 -16.89 -8.55 -9.34
CA PHE A 435 -15.66 -8.37 -10.10
C PHE A 435 -14.43 -8.61 -9.22
N ALA A 436 -14.42 -8.06 -8.00
CA ALA A 436 -13.36 -8.31 -7.01
C ALA A 436 -13.26 -9.80 -6.64
N ALA A 437 -14.40 -10.52 -6.54
CA ALA A 437 -14.41 -11.96 -6.30
C ALA A 437 -13.75 -12.74 -7.46
N GLY A 438 -14.00 -12.37 -8.70
CA GLY A 438 -13.32 -12.94 -9.88
C GLY A 438 -11.81 -12.72 -9.83
N LEU A 439 -11.37 -11.53 -9.42
CA LEU A 439 -9.95 -11.21 -9.25
C LEU A 439 -9.30 -12.02 -8.11
N THR A 440 -10.00 -12.23 -6.99
CA THR A 440 -9.47 -13.03 -5.88
C THR A 440 -9.34 -14.51 -6.26
N ILE A 441 -10.17 -15.04 -7.16
CA ILE A 441 -9.97 -16.38 -7.76
C ILE A 441 -8.65 -16.41 -8.54
N LEU A 442 -8.37 -15.40 -9.36
CA LEU A 442 -7.10 -15.32 -10.09
C LEU A 442 -5.89 -15.24 -9.14
N ALA A 443 -5.99 -14.44 -8.07
CA ALA A 443 -4.95 -14.38 -7.03
C ALA A 443 -4.78 -15.73 -6.30
N CYS A 444 -5.86 -16.49 -6.09
CA CYS A 444 -5.83 -17.85 -5.58
C CYS A 444 -5.05 -18.78 -6.51
N LEU A 445 -5.33 -18.76 -7.81
CA LEU A 445 -4.61 -19.55 -8.81
C LEU A 445 -3.11 -19.23 -8.80
N PHE A 446 -2.73 -17.95 -8.74
CA PHE A 446 -1.32 -17.55 -8.61
C PHE A 446 -0.70 -18.02 -7.29
N SER A 447 -1.48 -18.05 -6.20
CA SER A 447 -0.99 -18.55 -4.92
C SER A 447 -0.72 -20.05 -4.94
N VAL A 448 -1.65 -20.84 -5.50
CA VAL A 448 -1.57 -22.30 -5.58
C VAL A 448 -0.52 -22.75 -6.59
N SER A 449 -0.38 -22.06 -7.73
CA SER A 449 0.64 -22.42 -8.73
C SER A 449 2.08 -22.40 -8.17
N ARG A 450 2.34 -21.58 -7.15
CA ARG A 450 3.63 -21.54 -6.43
C ARG A 450 3.95 -22.81 -5.63
N LEU A 451 2.97 -23.71 -5.44
CA LEU A 451 3.18 -25.01 -4.78
C LEU A 451 3.85 -26.03 -5.70
N GLN A 452 3.86 -25.77 -7.02
CA GLN A 452 4.47 -26.69 -7.99
C GLN A 452 5.98 -26.80 -7.75
N PRO A 453 6.51 -28.04 -7.68
CA PRO A 453 7.95 -28.30 -7.44
C PRO A 453 8.86 -27.68 -8.49
N SER A 454 8.40 -27.62 -9.75
CA SER A 454 9.13 -27.06 -10.90
C SER A 454 9.45 -25.56 -10.77
N LEU A 455 8.69 -24.81 -9.95
CA LEU A 455 8.91 -23.39 -9.68
C LEU A 455 9.79 -23.16 -8.45
N ARG A 456 9.95 -24.16 -7.57
CA ARG A 456 10.74 -24.08 -6.34
C ARG A 456 12.25 -24.27 -6.56
N ASN A 457 12.66 -25.11 -7.54
CA ASN A 457 14.06 -25.39 -7.83
C ASN A 457 14.34 -25.26 -9.35
N PRO A 458 14.70 -24.06 -9.84
CA PRO A 458 15.06 -23.89 -11.24
C PRO A 458 16.32 -24.69 -11.63
N THR A 459 17.23 -24.98 -10.69
CA THR A 459 18.43 -25.78 -10.90
C THR A 459 18.17 -27.28 -11.06
N ALA A 460 17.04 -27.81 -10.61
CA ALA A 460 16.66 -29.21 -10.81
C ALA A 460 16.28 -29.53 -12.26
N ARG A 461 16.00 -28.54 -13.10
CA ARG A 461 15.77 -28.74 -14.54
C ARG A 461 17.08 -28.94 -15.34
N GLU A 462 18.16 -28.30 -14.95
CA GLU A 462 19.44 -28.41 -15.63
C GLU A 462 20.13 -29.78 -15.37
N THR A 463 19.93 -30.34 -14.18
CA THR A 463 20.48 -31.67 -13.84
C THR A 463 19.68 -32.84 -14.45
N SER A 464 18.39 -32.67 -14.72
CA SER A 464 17.55 -33.69 -15.36
C SER A 464 17.76 -33.79 -16.88
N VAL A 465 18.27 -32.73 -17.53
CA VAL A 465 18.55 -32.71 -18.98
C VAL A 465 20.03 -33.14 -19.28
N ALA A 466 20.87 -33.13 -18.25
CA ALA A 466 22.32 -33.42 -18.39
C ALA A 466 22.74 -34.87 -18.08
N GLN A 467 21.81 -35.82 -17.95
CA GLN A 467 22.14 -37.23 -17.97
C GLN A 467 21.74 -37.87 -19.32
N PRO A 468 22.61 -37.83 -20.34
CA PRO A 468 22.51 -38.77 -21.45
C PRO A 468 22.96 -40.14 -20.91
N GLY A 469 22.15 -41.16 -21.20
CA GLY A 469 22.33 -42.51 -20.74
C GLY A 469 23.73 -43.05 -20.85
N SER A 470 24.29 -43.39 -19.71
CA SER A 470 25.40 -44.36 -19.63
C SER A 470 24.80 -45.77 -19.61
N HIS A 471 24.35 -46.24 -20.77
CA HIS A 471 24.28 -47.69 -20.97
C HIS A 471 25.69 -48.17 -21.29
N GLY A 472 26.19 -48.87 -20.32
CA GLY A 472 27.45 -49.48 -20.36
C GLY A 472 27.55 -50.63 -21.34
N ASP A 473 28.71 -50.97 -21.67
CA ASP A 473 29.07 -52.26 -22.17
C ASP A 473 30.00 -52.93 -21.15
N VAL A 474 29.48 -54.00 -20.57
CA VAL A 474 30.31 -55.01 -19.92
C VAL A 474 30.45 -56.15 -20.94
N GLY A 475 31.51 -56.10 -21.69
CA GLY A 475 31.91 -57.16 -22.59
C GLY A 475 33.16 -57.84 -22.06
N ALA A 476 33.00 -59.09 -21.75
CA ALA A 476 33.90 -60.17 -21.57
C ALA A 476 35.36 -60.10 -22.21
N ALA A 477 36.33 -60.38 -21.37
CA ALA A 477 37.33 -61.44 -21.59
C ALA A 477 38.22 -61.53 -20.34
#